data_09872006b83e1fc6357ff3f6a1297c54
#
_entry.id   09872006b83e1fc6357ff3f6a1297c54
#
_cell.length_a   1.000
_cell.length_b   1.000
_cell.length_c   1.000
_cell.angle_alpha   90.00
_cell.angle_beta   90.00
_cell.angle_gamma   90.00
#
_symmetry.space_group_name_H-M   'P 1'
#
loop_
_entity.id
_entity.type
_entity.pdbx_description
1 polymer ?
#
loop_
_entity_poly.entity_id
_entity_poly.type
_entity_poly.pdbx_seq_one_letter_code
_entity_poly.pdbx_strand_id
1 'polypeptide(L)'
;MRAYIRSAPGTYVWLAILFVTTVALHHMSPEFEEHFLRQRSTNIHELSRNPVRVLVASAMWIDSGHWIPYVVLYTVFHAQAERWLGTLRWFTVCALAHVLATLISEGALLLAIRDGIAPHSAVNTLDVGVSYALAGVIGVLTYRIAAPWRYACLPVVLVFFGVSLAVERSFTELGHFVSVLIGLACYPLARSRGKAWNPKETLAALRG
;
A
#
# COMPACT_ATOMS: atom_id res chain seq x y z
N MET A 1 15.46 -20.03 3.69
CA MET A 1 14.62 -19.41 2.66
C MET A 1 13.21 -20.01 2.57
N ARG A 2 13.03 -21.31 2.34
CA ARG A 2 11.68 -21.93 2.24
C ARG A 2 10.78 -21.72 3.48
N ALA A 3 11.33 -21.83 4.69
CA ALA A 3 10.59 -21.59 5.93
C ALA A 3 10.14 -20.13 6.05
N TYR A 4 10.94 -19.18 5.56
CA TYR A 4 10.62 -17.77 5.55
C TYR A 4 9.43 -17.46 4.63
N ILE A 5 9.44 -17.99 3.40
CA ILE A 5 8.34 -17.85 2.45
C ILE A 5 7.04 -18.46 2.99
N ARG A 6 7.13 -19.67 3.57
CA ARG A 6 5.96 -20.35 4.15
C ARG A 6 5.34 -19.61 5.35
N SER A 7 6.08 -18.73 6.01
CA SER A 7 5.56 -17.96 7.14
C SER A 7 4.79 -16.70 6.75
N ALA A 8 4.79 -16.31 5.45
CA ALA A 8 4.06 -15.18 4.89
C ALA A 8 3.51 -15.53 3.49
N PRO A 9 2.64 -16.56 3.37
CA PRO A 9 2.22 -17.09 2.08
C PRO A 9 1.46 -16.07 1.24
N GLY A 10 0.59 -15.26 1.84
CA GLY A 10 -0.18 -14.24 1.14
C GLY A 10 0.71 -13.19 0.48
N THR A 11 1.73 -12.72 1.18
CA THR A 11 2.71 -11.76 0.65
C THR A 11 3.42 -12.31 -0.59
N TYR A 12 3.91 -13.54 -0.53
CA TYR A 12 4.68 -14.11 -1.64
C TYR A 12 3.80 -14.56 -2.81
N VAL A 13 2.55 -14.98 -2.54
CA VAL A 13 1.56 -15.20 -3.61
C VAL A 13 1.25 -13.89 -4.32
N TRP A 14 1.04 -12.80 -3.57
CA TRP A 14 0.80 -11.49 -4.17
C TRP A 14 2.01 -11.01 -4.99
N LEU A 15 3.23 -11.14 -4.46
CA LEU A 15 4.46 -10.84 -5.22
C LEU A 15 4.59 -11.67 -6.51
N ALA A 16 4.20 -12.95 -6.49
CA ALA A 16 4.20 -13.78 -7.69
C ALA A 16 3.17 -13.28 -8.73
N ILE A 17 1.99 -12.85 -8.29
CA ILE A 17 1.01 -12.22 -9.17
C ILE A 17 1.59 -10.95 -9.79
N LEU A 18 2.15 -10.05 -8.97
CA LEU A 18 2.77 -8.81 -9.44
C LEU A 18 3.92 -9.07 -10.42
N PHE A 19 4.70 -10.13 -10.22
CA PHE A 19 5.72 -10.54 -11.18
C PHE A 19 5.12 -10.94 -12.53
N VAL A 20 4.13 -11.83 -12.52
CA VAL A 20 3.48 -12.30 -13.75
C VAL A 20 2.83 -11.15 -14.49
N THR A 21 2.15 -10.25 -13.80
CA THR A 21 1.50 -9.08 -14.40
C THR A 21 2.53 -8.08 -14.96
N THR A 22 3.64 -7.85 -14.26
CA THR A 22 4.73 -7.00 -14.76
C THR A 22 5.37 -7.59 -16.01
N VAL A 23 5.62 -8.91 -16.05
CA VAL A 23 6.12 -9.59 -17.25
C VAL A 23 5.12 -9.46 -18.40
N ALA A 24 3.83 -9.59 -18.13
CA ALA A 24 2.80 -9.41 -19.16
C ALA A 24 2.81 -7.98 -19.73
N LEU A 25 2.96 -6.95 -18.89
CA LEU A 25 3.08 -5.55 -19.35
C LEU A 25 4.30 -5.34 -20.25
N HIS A 26 5.44 -5.91 -19.92
CA HIS A 26 6.68 -5.80 -20.73
C HIS A 26 6.54 -6.36 -22.15
N HIS A 27 5.54 -7.18 -22.42
CA HIS A 27 5.24 -7.70 -23.77
C HIS A 27 4.19 -6.89 -24.53
N MET A 28 3.71 -5.78 -23.95
CA MET A 28 2.74 -4.88 -24.58
C MET A 28 3.46 -3.71 -25.26
N SER A 29 2.85 -3.12 -26.29
CA SER A 29 3.32 -1.82 -26.78
C SER A 29 3.00 -0.73 -25.75
N PRO A 30 3.78 0.38 -25.68
CA PRO A 30 3.55 1.44 -24.70
C PRO A 30 2.12 2.00 -24.72
N GLU A 31 1.56 2.21 -25.91
CA GLU A 31 0.20 2.75 -26.03
C GLU A 31 -0.86 1.74 -25.54
N PHE A 32 -0.63 0.44 -25.80
CA PHE A 32 -1.54 -0.60 -25.33
C PHE A 32 -1.42 -0.79 -23.81
N GLU A 33 -0.21 -0.74 -23.26
CA GLU A 33 0.05 -0.81 -21.80
C GLU A 33 -0.67 0.32 -21.08
N GLU A 34 -0.52 1.57 -21.51
CA GLU A 34 -1.17 2.73 -20.90
C GLU A 34 -2.70 2.58 -20.92
N HIS A 35 -3.28 2.23 -22.08
CA HIS A 35 -4.72 2.01 -22.19
C HIS A 35 -5.21 0.87 -21.31
N PHE A 36 -4.46 -0.22 -21.28
CA PHE A 36 -4.75 -1.41 -20.47
C PHE A 36 -4.71 -1.11 -18.97
N LEU A 37 -3.70 -0.39 -18.49
CA LEU A 37 -3.58 0.01 -17.09
C LEU A 37 -4.68 0.99 -16.68
N ARG A 38 -5.04 1.96 -17.54
CA ARG A 38 -6.15 2.89 -17.28
C ARG A 38 -7.47 2.18 -17.01
N GLN A 39 -7.79 1.12 -17.75
CA GLN A 39 -9.01 0.33 -17.54
C GLN A 39 -9.00 -0.50 -16.24
N ARG A 40 -7.83 -0.65 -15.58
CA ARG A 40 -7.62 -1.40 -14.34
C ARG A 40 -7.24 -0.52 -13.17
N SER A 41 -7.10 0.75 -13.43
CA SER A 41 -6.80 1.80 -12.47
C SER A 41 -8.04 2.18 -11.67
N THR A 42 -7.86 2.62 -10.44
CA THR A 42 -8.91 3.14 -9.57
C THR A 42 -9.32 4.58 -9.91
N ASN A 43 -9.15 5.02 -11.17
CA ASN A 43 -9.62 6.33 -11.61
C ASN A 43 -11.15 6.46 -11.49
N ILE A 44 -11.64 7.71 -11.38
CA ILE A 44 -13.06 8.03 -11.17
C ILE A 44 -13.95 7.38 -12.24
N HIS A 45 -13.50 7.38 -13.52
CA HIS A 45 -14.27 6.84 -14.63
C HIS A 45 -14.57 5.35 -14.46
N GLU A 46 -13.54 4.55 -14.22
CA GLU A 46 -13.66 3.09 -14.07
C GLU A 46 -14.30 2.72 -12.73
N LEU A 47 -13.97 3.45 -11.65
CA LEU A 47 -14.55 3.23 -10.32
C LEU A 47 -16.07 3.48 -10.32
N SER A 48 -16.56 4.45 -11.08
CA SER A 48 -18.01 4.72 -11.20
C SER A 48 -18.77 3.64 -11.98
N ARG A 49 -18.10 2.91 -12.87
CA ARG A 49 -18.72 1.85 -13.70
C ARG A 49 -18.72 0.47 -13.05
N ASN A 50 -17.55 0.06 -12.52
CA ASN A 50 -17.34 -1.27 -12.00
C ASN A 50 -16.42 -1.24 -10.74
N PRO A 51 -16.89 -0.70 -9.60
CA PRO A 51 -16.04 -0.43 -8.44
C PRO A 51 -15.33 -1.68 -7.92
N VAL A 52 -16.04 -2.80 -7.77
CA VAL A 52 -15.45 -4.03 -7.24
C VAL A 52 -14.35 -4.59 -8.16
N ARG A 53 -14.62 -4.63 -9.48
CA ARG A 53 -13.66 -5.11 -10.47
C ARG A 53 -12.39 -4.25 -10.43
N VAL A 54 -12.55 -2.95 -10.39
CA VAL A 54 -11.44 -1.99 -10.44
C VAL A 54 -10.61 -2.03 -9.16
N LEU A 55 -11.25 -2.06 -7.99
CA LEU A 55 -10.55 -2.19 -6.71
C LEU A 55 -9.73 -3.49 -6.64
N VAL A 56 -10.24 -4.61 -7.13
CA VAL A 56 -9.46 -5.86 -7.16
C VAL A 56 -8.36 -5.79 -8.22
N ALA A 57 -8.68 -5.30 -9.42
CA ALA A 57 -7.72 -5.26 -10.51
C ALA A 57 -6.54 -4.33 -10.20
N SER A 58 -6.77 -3.11 -9.71
CA SER A 58 -5.71 -2.14 -9.42
C SER A 58 -4.69 -2.62 -8.37
N ALA A 59 -5.08 -3.54 -7.50
CA ALA A 59 -4.18 -4.16 -6.53
C ALA A 59 -3.25 -5.24 -7.14
N MET A 60 -3.44 -5.61 -8.43
CA MET A 60 -2.70 -6.68 -9.09
C MET A 60 -1.70 -6.17 -10.15
N TRP A 61 -1.53 -4.87 -10.31
CA TRP A 61 -0.66 -4.25 -11.31
C TRP A 61 0.29 -3.24 -10.69
N ILE A 62 1.47 -3.06 -11.30
CA ILE A 62 2.47 -2.06 -10.98
C ILE A 62 2.58 -1.12 -12.19
N ASP A 63 2.40 0.17 -11.95
CA ASP A 63 2.47 1.20 -12.98
C ASP A 63 3.88 1.39 -13.56
N SER A 64 4.90 1.34 -12.70
CA SER A 64 6.29 1.62 -13.10
C SER A 64 6.99 0.55 -13.92
N GLY A 65 6.37 -0.62 -14.12
CA GLY A 65 7.03 -1.78 -14.73
C GLY A 65 8.24 -2.35 -13.95
N HIS A 66 8.55 -1.80 -12.79
CA HIS A 66 9.70 -2.19 -11.97
C HIS A 66 9.28 -3.07 -10.79
N TRP A 67 9.36 -4.37 -10.94
CA TRP A 67 8.99 -5.33 -9.90
C TRP A 67 10.01 -5.43 -8.74
N ILE A 68 11.31 -5.20 -9.00
CA ILE A 68 12.38 -5.39 -7.99
C ILE A 68 12.18 -4.54 -6.71
N PRO A 69 11.86 -3.24 -6.76
CA PRO A 69 11.58 -2.46 -5.56
C PRO A 69 10.45 -3.07 -4.72
N TYR A 70 9.43 -3.62 -5.36
CA TYR A 70 8.31 -4.28 -4.66
C TYR A 70 8.74 -5.56 -3.95
N VAL A 71 9.69 -6.34 -4.51
CA VAL A 71 10.26 -7.51 -3.79
C VAL A 71 10.85 -7.09 -2.45
N VAL A 72 11.63 -6.00 -2.45
CA VAL A 72 12.26 -5.48 -1.23
C VAL A 72 11.19 -4.98 -0.26
N LEU A 73 10.31 -4.09 -0.71
CA LEU A 73 9.28 -3.46 0.14
C LEU A 73 8.30 -4.50 0.71
N TYR A 74 7.86 -5.46 -0.10
CA TYR A 74 6.96 -6.52 0.35
C TYR A 74 7.64 -7.46 1.33
N THR A 75 8.90 -7.81 1.10
CA THR A 75 9.67 -8.66 2.02
C THR A 75 9.92 -7.95 3.36
N VAL A 76 10.23 -6.65 3.33
CA VAL A 76 10.52 -5.85 4.54
C VAL A 76 9.25 -5.50 5.32
N PHE A 77 8.15 -5.14 4.64
CA PHE A 77 6.95 -4.65 5.31
C PHE A 77 5.82 -5.69 5.31
N HIS A 78 5.34 -6.14 4.15
CA HIS A 78 4.20 -7.06 4.08
C HIS A 78 4.48 -8.40 4.74
N ALA A 79 5.62 -9.04 4.43
CA ALA A 79 5.96 -10.33 5.03
C ALA A 79 6.13 -10.23 6.55
N GLN A 80 6.69 -9.11 7.06
CA GLN A 80 6.79 -8.90 8.50
C GLN A 80 5.42 -8.69 9.15
N ALA A 81 4.53 -7.94 8.50
CA ALA A 81 3.18 -7.72 8.99
C ALA A 81 2.36 -9.01 8.98
N GLU A 82 2.41 -9.78 7.88
CA GLU A 82 1.68 -11.04 7.77
C GLU A 82 2.13 -12.05 8.80
N ARG A 83 3.45 -12.19 9.03
CA ARG A 83 4.02 -13.08 10.07
C ARG A 83 3.60 -12.69 11.47
N TRP A 84 3.47 -11.41 11.73
CA TRP A 84 3.08 -10.89 13.04
C TRP A 84 1.57 -10.96 13.27
N LEU A 85 0.77 -10.52 12.31
CA LEU A 85 -0.69 -10.43 12.42
C LEU A 85 -1.39 -11.77 12.09
N GLY A 86 -0.78 -12.58 11.24
CA GLY A 86 -1.39 -13.69 10.53
C GLY A 86 -2.06 -13.24 9.23
N THR A 87 -2.20 -14.14 8.26
CA THR A 87 -2.61 -13.83 6.88
C THR A 87 -3.95 -13.10 6.82
N LEU A 88 -4.97 -13.54 7.58
CA LEU A 88 -6.29 -12.91 7.51
C LEU A 88 -6.29 -11.46 8.00
N ARG A 89 -5.67 -11.17 9.13
CA ARG A 89 -5.62 -9.80 9.67
C ARG A 89 -4.76 -8.88 8.81
N TRP A 90 -3.61 -9.39 8.32
CA TRP A 90 -2.79 -8.67 7.36
C TRP A 90 -3.59 -8.32 6.10
N PHE A 91 -4.30 -9.28 5.52
CA PHE A 91 -5.15 -9.05 4.36
C PHE A 91 -6.25 -8.03 4.65
N THR A 92 -6.88 -8.07 5.84
CA THR A 92 -7.86 -7.07 6.26
C THR A 92 -7.27 -5.67 6.30
N VAL A 93 -6.05 -5.50 6.84
CA VAL A 93 -5.35 -4.19 6.84
C VAL A 93 -5.11 -3.73 5.40
N CYS A 94 -4.59 -4.60 4.54
CA CYS A 94 -4.35 -4.29 3.12
C CYS A 94 -5.63 -3.85 2.41
N ALA A 95 -6.70 -4.63 2.57
CA ALA A 95 -7.99 -4.35 1.93
C ALA A 95 -8.62 -3.05 2.43
N LEU A 96 -8.62 -2.80 3.75
CA LEU A 96 -9.15 -1.56 4.32
C LEU A 96 -8.34 -0.35 3.86
N ALA A 97 -7.00 -0.43 3.91
CA ALA A 97 -6.13 0.66 3.49
C ALA A 97 -6.33 0.96 1.99
N HIS A 98 -6.30 -0.06 1.14
CA HIS A 98 -6.50 0.11 -0.29
C HIS A 98 -7.89 0.68 -0.62
N VAL A 99 -8.97 0.05 -0.15
CA VAL A 99 -10.34 0.43 -0.53
C VAL A 99 -10.69 1.82 0.01
N LEU A 100 -10.46 2.07 1.31
CA LEU A 100 -10.87 3.34 1.92
C LEU A 100 -10.00 4.51 1.44
N ALA A 101 -8.69 4.31 1.25
CA ALA A 101 -7.84 5.36 0.73
C ALA A 101 -8.19 5.72 -0.72
N THR A 102 -8.43 4.72 -1.58
CA THR A 102 -8.94 4.95 -2.93
C THR A 102 -10.23 5.77 -2.92
N LEU A 103 -11.23 5.36 -2.13
CA LEU A 103 -12.50 6.09 -2.09
C LEU A 103 -12.36 7.52 -1.57
N ILE A 104 -11.45 7.75 -0.62
CA ILE A 104 -11.19 9.10 -0.07
C ILE A 104 -10.39 9.94 -1.07
N SER A 105 -9.34 9.43 -1.68
CA SER A 105 -8.51 10.18 -2.63
C SER A 105 -9.26 10.51 -3.93
N GLU A 106 -9.97 9.53 -4.50
CA GLU A 106 -10.79 9.74 -5.70
C GLU A 106 -12.02 10.62 -5.41
N GLY A 107 -12.60 10.49 -4.21
CA GLY A 107 -13.66 11.39 -3.76
C GLY A 107 -13.18 12.83 -3.62
N ALA A 108 -11.99 13.07 -3.08
CA ALA A 108 -11.37 14.38 -3.00
C ALA A 108 -11.05 14.95 -4.39
N LEU A 109 -10.53 14.11 -5.31
CA LEU A 109 -10.31 14.50 -6.71
C LEU A 109 -11.62 14.88 -7.40
N LEU A 110 -12.69 14.13 -7.20
CA LEU A 110 -14.01 14.44 -7.78
C LEU A 110 -14.54 15.79 -7.29
N LEU A 111 -14.39 16.09 -5.99
CA LEU A 111 -14.76 17.39 -5.44
C LEU A 111 -13.92 18.51 -6.03
N ALA A 112 -12.60 18.32 -6.14
CA ALA A 112 -11.71 19.30 -6.76
C ALA A 112 -12.04 19.58 -8.24
N ILE A 113 -12.48 18.57 -9.01
CA ILE A 113 -12.96 18.75 -10.38
C ILE A 113 -14.26 19.54 -10.40
N ARG A 114 -15.20 19.23 -9.50
CA ARG A 114 -16.48 19.96 -9.40
C ARG A 114 -16.30 21.43 -9.05
N ASP A 115 -15.33 21.72 -8.18
CA ASP A 115 -15.02 23.08 -7.74
C ASP A 115 -14.12 23.83 -8.72
N GLY A 116 -13.75 23.22 -9.85
CA GLY A 116 -12.88 23.83 -10.89
C GLY A 116 -11.41 23.94 -10.48
N ILE A 117 -11.00 23.30 -9.40
CA ILE A 117 -9.59 23.28 -8.90
C ILE A 117 -8.75 22.28 -9.72
N ALA A 118 -9.34 21.16 -10.14
CA ALA A 118 -8.68 20.17 -10.99
C ALA A 118 -9.34 20.11 -12.39
N PRO A 119 -8.58 19.82 -13.46
CA PRO A 119 -9.12 19.73 -14.81
C PRO A 119 -10.02 18.49 -14.97
N HIS A 120 -11.00 18.56 -15.84
CA HIS A 120 -11.93 17.45 -16.12
C HIS A 120 -11.23 16.19 -16.63
N SER A 121 -10.07 16.35 -17.30
CA SER A 121 -9.24 15.22 -17.77
C SER A 121 -8.70 14.34 -16.64
N ALA A 122 -8.60 14.89 -15.41
CA ALA A 122 -8.13 14.17 -14.24
C ALA A 122 -9.01 12.96 -13.83
N VAL A 123 -10.25 12.86 -14.32
CA VAL A 123 -11.13 11.68 -14.11
C VAL A 123 -10.51 10.37 -14.61
N ASN A 124 -9.51 10.43 -15.50
CA ASN A 124 -8.82 9.29 -16.07
C ASN A 124 -7.36 9.14 -15.55
N THR A 125 -7.00 9.83 -14.48
CA THR A 125 -5.65 9.74 -13.90
C THR A 125 -5.38 8.31 -13.47
N LEU A 126 -4.22 7.79 -13.88
CA LEU A 126 -3.80 6.44 -13.53
C LEU A 126 -3.51 6.37 -12.02
N ASP A 127 -4.18 5.46 -11.31
CA ASP A 127 -3.94 5.18 -9.91
C ASP A 127 -4.02 3.67 -9.66
N VAL A 128 -2.95 3.07 -9.12
CA VAL A 128 -2.84 1.64 -8.82
C VAL A 128 -2.67 1.42 -7.33
N GLY A 129 -3.53 0.59 -6.76
CA GLY A 129 -3.71 0.49 -5.31
C GLY A 129 -2.66 -0.33 -4.53
N VAL A 130 -1.66 -0.89 -5.21
CA VAL A 130 -0.58 -1.69 -4.60
C VAL A 130 0.16 -0.91 -3.51
N SER A 131 0.44 0.37 -3.75
CA SER A 131 1.16 1.26 -2.83
C SER A 131 0.31 1.69 -1.63
N TYR A 132 -1.01 1.81 -1.77
CA TYR A 132 -1.91 2.12 -0.65
C TYR A 132 -1.93 1.01 0.38
N ALA A 133 -2.02 -0.25 -0.05
CA ALA A 133 -1.92 -1.39 0.85
C ALA A 133 -0.57 -1.41 1.60
N LEU A 134 0.52 -1.08 0.91
CA LEU A 134 1.85 -0.97 1.52
C LEU A 134 1.91 0.13 2.58
N ALA A 135 1.41 1.33 2.27
CA ALA A 135 1.37 2.44 3.22
C ALA A 135 0.53 2.10 4.47
N GLY A 136 -0.61 1.44 4.31
CA GLY A 136 -1.41 0.94 5.43
C GLY A 136 -0.68 -0.09 6.28
N VAL A 137 0.06 -1.00 5.65
CA VAL A 137 0.90 -1.98 6.36
C VAL A 137 2.04 -1.28 7.12
N ILE A 138 2.68 -0.26 6.57
CA ILE A 138 3.68 0.55 7.28
C ILE A 138 3.04 1.19 8.52
N GLY A 139 1.83 1.76 8.40
CA GLY A 139 1.09 2.33 9.52
C GLY A 139 0.88 1.33 10.65
N VAL A 140 0.31 0.15 10.39
CA VAL A 140 0.04 -0.85 11.43
C VAL A 140 1.31 -1.45 12.03
N LEU A 141 2.41 -1.53 11.27
CA LEU A 141 3.69 -2.04 11.77
C LEU A 141 4.33 -1.17 12.85
N THR A 142 3.95 0.10 12.98
CA THR A 142 4.43 0.95 14.09
C THR A 142 4.08 0.35 15.44
N TYR A 143 2.97 -0.39 15.55
CA TYR A 143 2.56 -1.08 16.79
C TYR A 143 3.39 -2.31 17.13
N ARG A 144 4.12 -2.87 16.16
CA ARG A 144 5.06 -3.96 16.40
C ARG A 144 6.33 -3.48 17.12
N ILE A 145 6.63 -2.19 17.09
CA ILE A 145 7.83 -1.61 17.67
C ILE A 145 7.58 -1.36 19.16
N ALA A 146 8.52 -1.77 20.03
CA ALA A 146 8.45 -1.58 21.46
C ALA A 146 8.62 -0.09 21.82
N ALA A 147 7.98 0.35 22.92
CA ALA A 147 8.29 1.64 23.53
C ALA A 147 9.74 1.64 24.08
N PRO A 148 10.50 2.76 24.07
CA PRO A 148 10.09 4.07 23.56
C PRO A 148 10.21 4.25 22.03
N TRP A 149 10.79 3.31 21.30
CA TRP A 149 11.10 3.41 19.87
C TRP A 149 9.87 3.66 18.99
N ARG A 150 8.72 3.12 19.40
CA ARG A 150 7.43 3.39 18.72
C ARG A 150 7.13 4.88 18.65
N TYR A 151 7.37 5.61 19.72
CA TYR A 151 7.07 7.04 19.79
C TYR A 151 8.01 7.89 18.92
N ALA A 152 9.19 7.37 18.58
CA ALA A 152 10.07 7.97 17.59
C ALA A 152 9.71 7.57 16.16
N CYS A 153 9.32 6.31 15.95
CA CYS A 153 8.97 5.80 14.62
C CYS A 153 7.68 6.41 14.08
N LEU A 154 6.66 6.59 14.92
CA LEU A 154 5.36 7.12 14.50
C LEU A 154 5.46 8.52 13.87
N PRO A 155 6.10 9.53 14.50
CA PRO A 155 6.30 10.82 13.86
C PRO A 155 7.09 10.74 12.56
N VAL A 156 8.12 9.89 12.49
CA VAL A 156 8.91 9.70 11.26
C VAL A 156 8.03 9.23 10.11
N VAL A 157 7.17 8.25 10.34
CA VAL A 157 6.23 7.74 9.31
C VAL A 157 5.24 8.85 8.91
N LEU A 158 4.63 9.54 9.88
CA LEU A 158 3.67 10.61 9.60
C LEU A 158 4.31 11.79 8.87
N VAL A 159 5.53 12.18 9.26
CA VAL A 159 6.27 13.27 8.59
C VAL A 159 6.66 12.86 7.17
N PHE A 160 7.14 11.63 6.97
CA PHE A 160 7.50 11.13 5.63
C PHE A 160 6.35 11.26 4.64
N PHE A 161 5.20 10.67 4.97
CA PHE A 161 4.03 10.73 4.08
C PHE A 161 3.36 12.12 4.06
N GLY A 162 3.41 12.87 5.16
CA GLY A 162 2.88 14.23 5.23
C GLY A 162 3.71 15.23 4.41
N VAL A 163 5.03 15.09 4.38
CA VAL A 163 5.91 15.92 3.55
C VAL A 163 5.70 15.59 2.07
N SER A 164 5.61 14.31 1.71
CA SER A 164 5.30 13.88 0.34
C SER A 164 4.00 14.53 -0.15
N LEU A 165 2.93 14.45 0.64
CA LEU A 165 1.66 15.11 0.35
C LEU A 165 1.79 16.64 0.22
N ALA A 166 2.55 17.29 1.09
CA ALA A 166 2.71 18.74 1.07
C ALA A 166 3.53 19.24 -0.14
N VAL A 167 4.50 18.44 -0.59
CA VAL A 167 5.39 18.78 -1.71
C VAL A 167 4.72 18.46 -3.05
N GLU A 168 4.24 17.25 -3.23
CA GLU A 168 3.69 16.81 -4.52
C GLU A 168 2.25 17.24 -4.75
N ARG A 169 1.49 17.47 -3.67
CA ARG A 169 0.08 17.92 -3.69
C ARG A 169 -0.81 17.12 -4.64
N SER A 170 -0.52 15.84 -4.80
CA SER A 170 -1.30 14.94 -5.64
C SER A 170 -2.36 14.18 -4.83
N PHE A 171 -3.42 13.73 -5.51
CA PHE A 171 -4.46 12.91 -4.88
C PHE A 171 -3.93 11.52 -4.51
N THR A 172 -2.94 11.01 -5.25
CA THR A 172 -2.24 9.77 -4.92
C THR A 172 -1.49 9.88 -3.59
N GLU A 173 -0.79 11.02 -3.35
CA GLU A 173 -0.12 11.25 -2.06
C GLU A 173 -1.11 11.43 -0.90
N LEU A 174 -2.27 12.04 -1.18
CA LEU A 174 -3.37 12.04 -0.21
C LEU A 174 -3.80 10.61 0.13
N GLY A 175 -3.94 9.74 -0.87
CA GLY A 175 -4.26 8.33 -0.69
C GLY A 175 -3.22 7.59 0.14
N HIS A 176 -1.92 7.82 -0.11
CA HIS A 176 -0.84 7.24 0.70
C HIS A 176 -0.91 7.68 2.17
N PHE A 177 -1.06 8.97 2.42
CA PHE A 177 -1.16 9.50 3.78
C PHE A 177 -2.39 8.94 4.51
N VAL A 178 -3.56 8.94 3.87
CA VAL A 178 -4.79 8.36 4.40
C VAL A 178 -4.63 6.86 4.68
N SER A 179 -3.94 6.13 3.80
CA SER A 179 -3.64 4.70 3.98
C SER A 179 -2.84 4.46 5.27
N VAL A 180 -1.84 5.28 5.56
CA VAL A 180 -1.09 5.21 6.83
C VAL A 180 -2.02 5.41 8.01
N LEU A 181 -2.91 6.41 7.98
CA LEU A 181 -3.87 6.67 9.05
C LEU A 181 -4.84 5.50 9.25
N ILE A 182 -5.31 4.89 8.16
CA ILE A 182 -6.14 3.67 8.21
C ILE A 182 -5.36 2.52 8.84
N GLY A 183 -4.09 2.32 8.45
CA GLY A 183 -3.20 1.33 9.06
C GLY A 183 -3.03 1.54 10.56
N LEU A 184 -2.89 2.80 11.01
CA LEU A 184 -2.87 3.16 12.42
C LEU A 184 -4.23 2.88 13.10
N ALA A 185 -5.34 3.17 12.45
CA ALA A 185 -6.68 2.85 12.97
C ALA A 185 -6.94 1.34 13.10
N CYS A 186 -6.16 0.50 12.41
CA CYS A 186 -6.17 -0.96 12.55
C CYS A 186 -5.52 -1.47 13.86
N TYR A 187 -5.21 -0.61 14.83
CA TYR A 187 -4.74 -1.00 16.17
C TYR A 187 -5.48 -2.18 16.80
N PRO A 188 -6.83 -2.28 16.75
CA PRO A 188 -7.56 -3.41 17.31
C PRO A 188 -7.12 -4.79 16.77
N LEU A 189 -6.66 -4.85 15.52
CA LEU A 189 -6.12 -6.08 14.91
C LEU A 189 -4.73 -6.43 15.41
N ALA A 190 -3.97 -5.44 15.89
CA ALA A 190 -2.59 -5.55 16.34
C ALA A 190 -2.44 -5.78 17.86
N ARG A 191 -3.35 -5.23 18.69
CA ARG A 191 -3.23 -5.16 20.16
C ARG A 191 -3.05 -6.50 20.87
N SER A 192 -3.55 -7.60 20.30
CA SER A 192 -3.50 -8.94 20.90
C SER A 192 -2.35 -9.81 20.32
N ARG A 193 -1.39 -9.22 19.62
CA ARG A 193 -0.30 -9.93 18.97
C ARG A 193 1.02 -9.79 19.73
N GLY A 194 1.68 -10.90 19.88
CA GLY A 194 2.95 -11.21 20.50
C GLY A 194 3.90 -10.08 20.95
N LYS A 195 5.07 -10.44 21.43
CA LYS A 195 6.05 -9.49 21.94
C LYS A 195 6.45 -8.45 20.89
N ALA A 196 6.40 -7.18 21.26
CA ALA A 196 6.87 -6.09 20.40
C ALA A 196 8.37 -6.23 20.11
N TRP A 197 8.80 -5.90 18.91
CA TRP A 197 10.20 -5.91 18.53
C TRP A 197 10.96 -4.76 19.18
N ASN A 198 12.09 -5.07 19.85
CA ASN A 198 12.93 -4.10 20.50
C ASN A 198 14.30 -4.03 19.81
N PRO A 199 14.66 -2.91 19.16
CA PRO A 199 15.94 -2.74 18.48
C PRO A 199 17.15 -2.99 19.39
N LYS A 200 17.09 -2.59 20.67
CA LYS A 200 18.19 -2.79 21.63
C LYS A 200 18.45 -4.27 21.90
N GLU A 201 17.39 -5.07 22.05
CA GLU A 201 17.52 -6.53 22.25
C GLU A 201 18.16 -7.20 21.02
N THR A 202 17.73 -6.75 19.81
CA THR A 202 18.31 -7.27 18.57
C THR A 202 19.80 -6.91 18.43
N LEU A 203 20.17 -5.66 18.72
CA LEU A 203 21.57 -5.23 18.67
C LEU A 203 22.42 -5.93 19.72
N ALA A 204 21.90 -6.17 20.93
CA ALA A 204 22.59 -6.93 21.97
C ALA A 204 22.86 -8.38 21.53
N ALA A 205 21.86 -9.03 20.91
CA ALA A 205 21.99 -10.39 20.39
C ALA A 205 22.97 -10.54 19.20
N LEU A 206 23.26 -9.45 18.49
CA LEU A 206 24.23 -9.46 17.38
C LEU A 206 25.68 -9.21 17.85
N ARG A 207 25.86 -8.77 19.11
CA ARG A 207 27.18 -8.45 19.69
C ARG A 207 27.74 -9.54 20.61
N GLY A 208 26.92 -10.51 20.98
CA GLY A 208 27.29 -11.69 21.76
C GLY A 208 27.40 -12.93 20.90
#